data_ba4ae667a9b18a05c286464d921bda97
#
_entry.id   ba4ae667a9b18a05c286464d921bda97
#
_cell.length_a   1.000
_cell.length_b   1.000
_cell.length_c   1.000
_cell.angle_alpha   90.00
_cell.angle_beta   90.00
_cell.angle_gamma   90.00
#
_symmetry.space_group_name_H-M   'P 1'
#
loop_
_entity.id
_entity.type
_entity.pdbx_description
1 polymer ?
#
loop_
_entity_poly.entity_id
_entity_poly.type
_entity_poly.pdbx_seq_one_letter_code
_entity_poly.pdbx_strand_id
1 'polypeptide(L)'
;HATLARQGRALLEDLEGALRKDTTSSELVSLNTRLYAERLRHNMAVEELVLFPAAQRTFTDADWQAIEAANLRETPDPLFNSHVQTQFKELHHAIAMDAGCDCEP
;
A
#
# COMPACT_ATOMS: atom_id res chain seq x y z
N HIS A 1 6.19 -7.40 -9.26
CA HIS A 1 6.65 -7.07 -7.89
C HIS A 1 8.00 -6.36 -7.84
N ALA A 2 9.07 -6.84 -8.54
CA ALA A 2 10.40 -6.20 -8.51
C ALA A 2 10.39 -4.75 -9.01
N THR A 3 9.62 -4.46 -10.05
CA THR A 3 9.46 -3.09 -10.57
C THR A 3 8.72 -2.20 -9.59
N LEU A 4 7.66 -2.70 -8.97
CA LEU A 4 6.89 -1.97 -7.97
C LEU A 4 7.74 -1.65 -6.73
N ALA A 5 8.54 -2.60 -6.26
CA ALA A 5 9.46 -2.40 -5.13
C ALA A 5 10.54 -1.35 -5.42
N ARG A 6 11.09 -1.33 -6.65
CA ARG A 6 12.05 -0.29 -7.06
C ARG A 6 11.40 1.09 -7.12
N GLN A 7 10.20 1.18 -7.65
CA GLN A 7 9.46 2.44 -7.72
C GLN A 7 9.06 2.96 -6.34
N GLY A 8 8.66 2.07 -5.43
CA GLY A 8 8.38 2.45 -4.05
C GLY A 8 9.60 3.05 -3.36
N ARG A 9 10.78 2.47 -3.56
CA ARG A 9 12.03 3.04 -3.03
C ARG A 9 12.38 4.39 -3.64
N ALA A 10 12.28 4.52 -4.97
CA ALA A 10 12.53 5.78 -5.64
C ALA A 10 11.55 6.88 -5.18
N LEU A 11 10.27 6.54 -5.02
CA LEU A 11 9.28 7.46 -4.48
C LEU A 11 9.60 7.89 -3.05
N LEU A 12 10.04 6.98 -2.20
CA LEU A 12 10.47 7.30 -0.83
C LEU A 12 11.63 8.28 -0.83
N GLU A 13 12.65 8.05 -1.66
CA GLU A 13 13.80 8.96 -1.82
C GLU A 13 13.36 10.35 -2.31
N ASP A 14 12.43 10.42 -3.26
CA ASP A 14 11.86 11.69 -3.77
C ASP A 14 11.09 12.44 -2.68
N LEU A 15 10.29 11.73 -1.87
CA LEU A 15 9.55 12.32 -0.74
C LEU A 15 10.50 12.83 0.34
N GLU A 16 11.51 12.08 0.70
CA GLU A 16 12.53 12.51 1.66
C GLU A 16 13.31 13.72 1.14
N GLY A 17 13.65 13.75 -0.16
CA GLY A 17 14.27 14.89 -0.82
C GLY A 17 13.40 16.14 -0.76
N ALA A 18 12.10 16.00 -1.03
CA ALA A 18 11.15 17.11 -0.94
C ALA A 18 11.02 17.66 0.49
N LEU A 19 11.03 16.79 1.50
CA LEU A 19 11.00 17.21 2.91
C LEU A 19 12.27 17.97 3.33
N ARG A 20 13.42 17.58 2.80
CA ARG A 20 14.69 18.29 3.02
C ARG A 20 14.81 19.59 2.24
N LYS A 21 13.81 19.95 1.44
CA LYS A 21 13.83 21.10 0.53
C LYS A 21 14.95 21.04 -0.50
N ASP A 22 15.27 19.82 -0.93
CA ASP A 22 16.17 19.58 -2.06
C ASP A 22 15.51 20.05 -3.38
N THR A 23 16.22 19.96 -4.48
CA THR A 23 15.78 20.40 -5.80
C THR A 23 14.63 19.61 -6.43
N THR A 24 14.10 18.63 -5.72
CA THR A 24 12.98 17.79 -6.18
C THR A 24 11.70 18.61 -6.23
N SER A 25 11.11 18.73 -7.40
CA SER A 25 9.86 19.46 -7.61
C SER A 25 8.70 18.73 -6.95
N SER A 26 7.86 19.46 -6.22
CA SER A 26 6.64 18.91 -5.61
C SER A 26 5.67 18.35 -6.65
N GLU A 27 5.65 18.91 -7.86
CA GLU A 27 4.86 18.43 -8.99
C GLU A 27 5.34 17.06 -9.46
N LEU A 28 6.64 16.85 -9.55
CA LEU A 28 7.23 15.56 -9.90
C LEU A 28 6.93 14.50 -8.83
N VAL A 29 7.04 14.85 -7.57
CA VAL A 29 6.68 13.96 -6.44
C VAL A 29 5.20 13.57 -6.52
N SER A 30 4.31 14.54 -6.77
CA SER A 30 2.88 14.29 -6.93
C SER A 30 2.58 13.35 -8.11
N LEU A 31 3.24 13.59 -9.25
CA LEU A 31 3.10 12.73 -10.43
C LEU A 31 3.57 11.29 -10.14
N ASN A 32 4.75 11.14 -9.57
CA ASN A 32 5.31 9.82 -9.24
C ASN A 32 4.45 9.07 -8.23
N THR A 33 3.87 9.78 -7.25
CA THR A 33 2.92 9.21 -6.28
C THR A 33 1.69 8.65 -6.99
N ARG A 34 1.10 9.40 -7.92
CA ARG A 34 -0.06 8.94 -8.69
C ARG A 34 0.26 7.73 -9.56
N LEU A 35 1.39 7.76 -10.26
CA LEU A 35 1.83 6.63 -11.09
C LEU A 35 2.07 5.37 -10.25
N TYR A 36 2.67 5.52 -9.08
CA TYR A 36 2.86 4.41 -8.16
C TYR A 36 1.52 3.84 -7.66
N ALA A 37 0.59 4.70 -7.26
CA ALA A 37 -0.74 4.29 -6.83
C ALA A 37 -1.51 3.54 -7.93
N GLU A 38 -1.46 4.02 -9.19
CA GLU A 38 -2.09 3.32 -10.31
C GLU A 38 -1.49 1.94 -10.58
N ARG A 39 -0.18 1.80 -10.47
CA ARG A 39 0.47 0.49 -10.61
C ARG A 39 0.11 -0.45 -9.47
N LEU A 40 0.01 0.06 -8.27
CA LEU A 40 -0.42 -0.73 -7.11
C LEU A 40 -1.86 -1.23 -7.31
N ARG A 41 -2.78 -0.36 -7.73
CA ARG A 41 -4.17 -0.74 -8.05
C ARG A 41 -4.23 -1.80 -9.14
N HIS A 42 -3.45 -1.63 -10.21
CA HIS A 42 -3.38 -2.62 -11.28
C HIS A 42 -2.88 -3.97 -10.78
N ASN A 43 -1.84 -3.97 -9.96
CA ASN A 43 -1.31 -5.20 -9.36
C ASN A 43 -2.35 -5.90 -8.48
N MET A 44 -3.05 -5.16 -7.63
CA MET A 44 -4.14 -5.69 -6.80
C MET A 44 -5.27 -6.27 -7.65
N ALA A 45 -5.67 -5.57 -8.71
CA ALA A 45 -6.70 -6.06 -9.62
C ALA A 45 -6.31 -7.39 -10.30
N VAL A 46 -5.06 -7.54 -10.71
CA VAL A 46 -4.56 -8.81 -11.28
C VAL A 46 -4.56 -9.92 -10.23
N GLU A 47 -4.18 -9.64 -9.02
CA GLU A 47 -4.22 -10.61 -7.92
C GLU A 47 -5.65 -11.06 -7.63
N GLU A 48 -6.59 -10.14 -7.50
CA GLU A 48 -7.99 -10.43 -7.18
C GLU A 48 -8.74 -11.12 -8.31
N LEU A 49 -8.53 -10.70 -9.56
CA LEU A 49 -9.29 -11.20 -10.70
C LEU A 49 -8.69 -12.45 -11.35
N VAL A 50 -7.41 -12.68 -11.21
CA VAL A 50 -6.70 -13.77 -11.89
C VAL A 50 -6.03 -14.71 -10.91
N LEU A 51 -5.16 -14.18 -10.05
CA LEU A 51 -4.28 -15.00 -9.23
C LEU A 51 -5.04 -15.74 -8.12
N PHE A 52 -5.85 -15.03 -7.34
CA PHE A 52 -6.59 -15.64 -6.23
C PHE A 52 -7.64 -16.66 -6.70
N PRO A 53 -8.44 -16.39 -7.75
CA PRO A 53 -9.32 -17.41 -8.30
C PRO A 53 -8.57 -18.63 -8.86
N ALA A 54 -7.39 -18.45 -9.45
CA ALA A 54 -6.56 -19.55 -9.88
C ALA A 54 -6.04 -20.39 -8.70
N ALA A 55 -5.55 -19.74 -7.65
CA ALA A 55 -5.11 -20.40 -6.43
C ALA A 55 -6.25 -21.19 -5.77
N GLN A 56 -7.45 -20.61 -5.68
CA GLN A 56 -8.62 -21.31 -5.13
C GLN A 56 -8.99 -22.58 -5.90
N ARG A 57 -8.73 -22.62 -7.20
CA ARG A 57 -9.02 -23.81 -8.03
C ARG A 57 -7.94 -24.86 -8.01
N THR A 58 -6.71 -24.49 -7.72
CA THR A 58 -5.53 -25.36 -7.89
C THR A 58 -4.90 -25.79 -6.57
N PHE A 59 -5.02 -25.01 -5.51
CA PHE A 59 -4.41 -25.32 -4.23
C PHE A 59 -5.21 -26.40 -3.49
N THR A 60 -4.50 -27.33 -2.92
CA THR A 60 -5.03 -28.36 -2.02
C THR A 60 -5.13 -27.84 -0.59
N ASP A 61 -5.85 -28.57 0.27
CA ASP A 61 -5.91 -28.24 1.70
C ASP A 61 -4.52 -28.20 2.34
N ALA A 62 -3.59 -29.06 1.88
CA ALA A 62 -2.21 -29.07 2.37
C ALA A 62 -1.45 -27.77 1.98
N ASP A 63 -1.71 -27.24 0.78
CA ASP A 63 -1.11 -25.98 0.34
C ASP A 63 -1.62 -24.81 1.19
N TRP A 64 -2.92 -24.76 1.47
CA TRP A 64 -3.51 -23.74 2.35
C TRP A 64 -2.97 -23.83 3.78
N GLN A 65 -2.86 -25.03 4.33
CA GLN A 65 -2.24 -25.24 5.64
C GLN A 65 -0.78 -24.80 5.68
N ALA A 66 -0.02 -25.04 4.61
CA ALA A 66 1.36 -24.60 4.53
C ALA A 66 1.49 -23.08 4.50
N ILE A 67 0.58 -22.38 3.78
CA ILE A 67 0.53 -20.91 3.76
C ILE A 67 0.18 -20.35 5.14
N GLU A 68 -0.81 -20.93 5.81
CA GLU A 68 -1.22 -20.52 7.15
C GLU A 68 -0.10 -20.76 8.17
N ALA A 69 0.58 -21.89 8.09
CA ALA A 69 1.72 -22.23 8.96
C ALA A 69 2.95 -21.33 8.73
N ALA A 70 3.12 -20.79 7.53
CA ALA A 70 4.18 -19.84 7.23
C ALA A 70 4.03 -18.53 8.03
N ASN A 71 2.85 -18.32 8.63
CA ASN A 71 2.55 -17.21 9.54
C ASN A 71 3.16 -15.89 9.07
N LEU A 72 2.74 -15.45 7.90
CA LEU A 72 3.12 -14.15 7.36
C LEU A 72 2.70 -13.11 8.39
N ARG A 73 3.66 -12.58 9.14
CA ARG A 73 3.40 -11.53 10.12
C ARG A 73 2.81 -10.34 9.41
N GLU A 74 1.55 -10.07 9.65
CA GLU A 74 0.94 -8.81 9.25
C GLU A 74 1.71 -7.70 9.96
N THR A 75 2.38 -6.86 9.17
CA THR A 75 2.89 -5.60 9.69
C THR A 75 1.68 -4.67 9.81
N PRO A 76 1.24 -4.30 11.00
CA PRO A 76 0.06 -3.45 11.15
C PRO A 76 0.28 -2.14 10.42
N ASP A 77 -0.69 -1.77 9.58
CA ASP A 77 -0.70 -0.47 8.92
C ASP A 77 -0.84 0.63 9.98
N PRO A 78 0.10 1.58 10.08
CA PRO A 78 0.07 2.62 11.10
C PRO A 78 -1.08 3.60 10.92
N LEU A 79 -1.66 3.70 9.72
CA LEU A 79 -2.71 4.67 9.36
C LEU A 79 -4.11 4.05 9.31
N PHE A 80 -4.23 2.83 8.78
CA PHE A 80 -5.53 2.21 8.45
C PHE A 80 -5.82 0.91 9.21
N ASN A 81 -5.08 0.65 10.28
CA ASN A 81 -5.38 -0.45 11.19
C ASN A 81 -6.57 -0.08 12.11
N SER A 82 -7.21 -1.08 12.70
CA SER A 82 -8.25 -0.92 13.74
C SER A 82 -7.82 -0.04 14.91
N HIS A 83 -6.51 0.08 15.16
CA HIS A 83 -5.92 0.97 16.15
C HIS A 83 -4.92 1.90 15.50
N VAL A 84 -5.43 3.03 14.97
CA VAL A 84 -4.56 4.09 14.43
C VAL A 84 -3.64 4.61 15.54
N GLN A 85 -2.33 4.61 15.29
CA GLN A 85 -1.38 5.15 16.25
C GLN A 85 -1.67 6.64 16.50
N THR A 86 -1.59 7.06 17.75
CA THR A 86 -2.00 8.43 18.16
C THR A 86 -1.33 9.54 17.33
N GLN A 87 -0.06 9.35 16.96
CA GLN A 87 0.70 10.30 16.15
C GLN A 87 0.18 10.43 14.70
N PHE A 88 -0.61 9.49 14.21
CA PHE A 88 -1.15 9.49 12.84
C PHE A 88 -2.64 9.80 12.77
N LYS A 89 -3.32 10.07 13.90
CA LYS A 89 -4.76 10.32 13.92
C LYS A 89 -5.18 11.50 13.06
N GLU A 90 -4.47 12.60 13.13
CA GLU A 90 -4.76 13.80 12.32
C GLU A 90 -4.55 13.53 10.83
N LEU A 91 -3.49 12.82 10.47
CA LEU A 91 -3.22 12.44 9.08
C LEU A 91 -4.28 11.46 8.56
N HIS A 92 -4.64 10.45 9.36
CA HIS A 92 -5.72 9.52 9.03
C HIS A 92 -7.03 10.27 8.77
N HIS A 93 -7.41 11.17 9.66
CA HIS A 93 -8.63 11.96 9.52
C HIS A 93 -8.60 12.84 8.25
N ALA A 94 -7.49 13.50 7.97
CA ALA A 94 -7.33 14.33 6.77
C ALA A 94 -7.48 13.49 5.49
N ILE A 95 -6.87 12.31 5.42
CA ILE A 95 -6.97 11.40 4.28
C ILE A 95 -8.41 10.85 4.12
N ALA A 96 -9.04 10.45 5.23
CA ALA A 96 -10.40 9.94 5.21
C ALA A 96 -11.40 10.99 4.73
N MET A 97 -11.29 12.22 5.20
CA MET A 97 -12.15 13.33 4.77
C MET A 97 -11.95 13.67 3.28
N ASP A 98 -10.72 13.69 2.80
CA ASP A 98 -10.42 13.96 1.38
C ASP A 98 -10.94 12.83 0.47
N ALA A 99 -10.91 11.60 0.97
CA ALA A 99 -11.45 10.43 0.27
C ALA A 99 -13.00 10.32 0.32
N GLY A 100 -13.67 11.21 1.04
CA GLY A 100 -15.14 11.18 1.22
C GLY A 100 -15.63 10.04 2.11
N CYS A 101 -14.76 9.55 2.99
CA CYS A 101 -15.14 8.54 3.99
C CYS A 101 -15.61 9.25 5.27
N ASP A 102 -16.88 9.12 5.61
CA ASP A 102 -17.43 9.51 6.93
C ASP A 102 -17.01 8.49 8.02
N CYS A 103 -15.74 8.07 7.98
CA CYS A 103 -15.19 7.17 8.99
C CYS A 103 -14.90 7.96 10.25
N GLU A 104 -15.86 8.03 11.17
CA GLU A 104 -15.55 8.44 12.53
C GLU A 104 -14.56 7.44 13.15
N PRO A 105 -13.53 7.95 13.84
CA PRO A 105 -12.56 7.08 14.50
C PRO A 105 -13.16 6.27 15.66
#